data_5a0aa03d86495c5aef31a2d25acd0b18
#
_entry.id   5a0aa03d86495c5aef31a2d25acd0b18
#
_cell.length_a   1.000
_cell.length_b   1.000
_cell.length_c   1.000
_cell.angle_alpha   90.00
_cell.angle_beta   90.00
_cell.angle_gamma   90.00
#
_symmetry.space_group_name_H-M   'P 1'
#
loop_
_entity.id
_entity.type
_entity.pdbx_description
1 polymer ?
#
loop_
_entity_poly.entity_id
_entity_poly.type
_entity_poly.pdbx_seq_one_letter_code
_entity_poly.pdbx_strand_id
1 'polypeptide(L)'
;MPALVTNKFRIHNAKQFVEAFDEVSYSSGGTVTDSSGLLNTNMYLFIGKVTAWSDDTTPPTPTDAVANTHYENWRDMIAAKKITSADVSHVIPRKNWTNNTSYFAYTHAEANLPSQDFFVMTDEFNVYKCLANSDTTSTGAEASTSIVKPTGTGTSIIKTSDGYQWKFLYQISAADALKFVTPNYIPVDTVRRANGYLANTYDGSPGQNQYDVEVAAGSSGNGAVEVVHLTTRGANYLGETGALGAITNSSTFVISGATFTKDDCIVNNDIYMTSGTQSGQGGTIIDYVQSSKVVTISTDGSGTAVGFTGAPAQSDTYAIGPKIVISGDGQAANVRCTVNSSGSINAVTVVAGGNNYSNASITVVANTNQNQDSPAIANPTAATLTPIVGPAGGHGSDAVRELGGYYVITNARLEYGESNNFTTNNDFRKVGLVAQPKYANGDYATASVVDQATTVVLKSWNGTTYVADELVTGATSGCTGRVVDFVSNNTLRLTDIIPSGNSTSAGYNGVYGYFSNSEVIAANTGGNGGSGASATANDAGSVTGGDLTRFSGDVLYVENRSPVTRASDQIEDIKLVIEF
;
A
#
# COMPACT_ATOMS: atom_id res chain seq x y z
N MET A 1 4.02 28.95 12.26
CA MET A 1 4.36 27.80 13.13
C MET A 1 4.78 26.67 12.21
N PRO A 2 5.91 26.00 12.47
CA PRO A 2 6.24 24.80 11.71
C PRO A 2 5.19 23.71 12.01
N ALA A 3 4.61 23.13 10.97
CA ALA A 3 3.58 22.07 11.06
C ALA A 3 3.93 20.94 10.10
N LEU A 4 3.57 19.73 10.46
CA LEU A 4 3.77 18.53 9.64
C LEU A 4 2.45 17.78 9.51
N VAL A 5 2.07 17.47 8.28
CA VAL A 5 1.04 16.47 7.96
C VAL A 5 1.69 15.10 8.02
N THR A 6 1.32 14.28 8.98
CA THR A 6 1.93 12.96 9.19
C THR A 6 1.46 11.96 8.13
N ASN A 7 2.27 10.95 7.82
CA ASN A 7 1.86 9.85 6.95
C ASN A 7 0.61 9.12 7.50
N LYS A 8 0.44 9.05 8.82
CA LYS A 8 -0.77 8.48 9.44
C LYS A 8 -2.03 9.26 9.09
N PHE A 9 -1.95 10.59 9.02
CA PHE A 9 -3.07 11.43 8.61
C PHE A 9 -3.38 11.26 7.11
N ARG A 10 -2.35 11.19 6.26
CA ARG A 10 -2.51 10.91 4.83
C ARG A 10 -3.17 9.55 4.58
N ILE A 11 -2.71 8.50 5.27
CA ILE A 11 -3.33 7.16 5.20
C ILE A 11 -4.78 7.19 5.71
N HIS A 12 -5.07 7.95 6.77
CA HIS A 12 -6.43 8.09 7.28
C HIS A 12 -7.35 8.71 6.21
N ASN A 13 -6.93 9.79 5.55
CA ASN A 13 -7.70 10.39 4.47
C ASN A 13 -7.91 9.43 3.29
N ALA A 14 -6.85 8.71 2.90
CA ALA A 14 -6.94 7.69 1.86
C ALA A 14 -7.93 6.57 2.23
N LYS A 15 -7.93 6.09 3.49
CA LYS A 15 -8.89 5.10 3.99
C LYS A 15 -10.34 5.64 3.94
N GLN A 16 -10.56 6.89 4.36
CA GLN A 16 -11.88 7.53 4.28
C GLN A 16 -12.37 7.61 2.84
N PHE A 17 -11.48 7.95 1.90
CA PHE A 17 -11.84 7.99 0.49
C PHE A 17 -12.21 6.60 -0.05
N VAL A 18 -11.46 5.54 0.29
CA VAL A 18 -11.79 4.16 -0.12
C VAL A 18 -13.09 3.69 0.52
N GLU A 19 -13.31 3.97 1.81
CA GLU A 19 -14.57 3.66 2.51
C GLU A 19 -15.78 4.33 1.87
N ALA A 20 -15.63 5.54 1.33
CA ALA A 20 -16.74 6.27 0.69
C ALA A 20 -17.37 5.52 -0.49
N PHE A 21 -16.68 4.58 -1.12
CA PHE A 21 -17.25 3.75 -2.20
C PHE A 21 -18.21 2.67 -1.71
N ASP A 22 -18.11 2.27 -0.44
CA ASP A 22 -19.00 1.30 0.22
C ASP A 22 -19.95 1.95 1.22
N GLU A 23 -19.76 3.23 1.51
CA GLU A 23 -20.51 3.93 2.54
C GLU A 23 -21.94 4.17 2.11
N VAL A 24 -22.85 3.82 3.00
CA VAL A 24 -24.28 4.03 2.81
C VAL A 24 -24.63 5.42 3.31
N SER A 25 -25.00 6.34 2.42
CA SER A 25 -25.49 7.66 2.83
C SER A 25 -26.92 7.57 3.35
N TYR A 26 -27.16 8.20 4.49
CA TYR A 26 -28.49 8.34 5.06
C TYR A 26 -29.23 9.50 4.37
N SER A 27 -30.51 9.31 4.03
CA SER A 27 -31.36 10.42 3.64
C SER A 27 -31.51 11.40 4.80
N SER A 28 -31.73 12.66 4.49
CA SER A 28 -31.76 13.80 5.45
C SER A 28 -32.81 13.70 6.58
N GLY A 29 -33.38 12.53 6.85
CA GLY A 29 -34.35 12.28 7.93
C GLY A 29 -33.90 11.27 8.98
N GLY A 30 -32.71 10.72 8.89
CA GLY A 30 -32.14 9.82 9.92
C GLY A 30 -32.84 8.45 10.06
N THR A 31 -33.78 8.10 9.20
CA THR A 31 -34.46 6.81 9.22
C THR A 31 -33.98 5.99 8.02
N VAL A 32 -33.26 4.92 8.28
CA VAL A 32 -32.94 3.89 7.27
C VAL A 32 -34.23 3.16 6.96
N THR A 33 -34.89 3.50 5.86
CA THR A 33 -36.19 2.92 5.51
C THR A 33 -36.09 1.71 4.61
N ASP A 34 -35.14 0.93 4.65
CA ASP A 34 -34.86 -0.33 3.96
C ASP A 34 -33.62 -0.30 3.08
N SER A 35 -33.25 -1.46 2.56
CA SER A 35 -32.13 -1.63 1.65
C SER A 35 -32.28 -0.90 0.29
N SER A 36 -33.48 -0.38 -0.04
CA SER A 36 -33.76 0.37 -1.27
C SER A 36 -33.64 1.90 -1.08
N GLY A 37 -33.58 2.37 0.17
CA GLY A 37 -33.41 3.81 0.52
C GLY A 37 -31.99 4.21 0.89
N LEU A 38 -31.06 3.29 0.84
CA LEU A 38 -29.66 3.52 1.15
C LEU A 38 -28.97 4.16 -0.07
N LEU A 39 -28.58 5.42 0.06
CA LEU A 39 -27.81 6.11 -0.96
C LEU A 39 -26.33 5.79 -0.76
N ASN A 40 -25.83 4.84 -1.52
CA ASN A 40 -24.38 4.63 -1.63
C ASN A 40 -23.75 5.90 -2.22
N THR A 41 -22.54 6.23 -1.80
CA THR A 41 -21.77 7.29 -2.45
C THR A 41 -21.48 6.87 -3.89
N ASN A 42 -22.19 7.49 -4.85
CA ASN A 42 -22.03 7.17 -6.25
C ASN A 42 -20.87 7.97 -6.84
N MET A 43 -19.79 7.28 -7.17
CA MET A 43 -18.63 7.85 -7.83
C MET A 43 -18.60 7.41 -9.29
N TYR A 44 -18.28 8.36 -10.17
CA TYR A 44 -18.15 8.11 -11.60
C TYR A 44 -16.82 8.60 -12.13
N LEU A 45 -16.15 7.77 -12.91
CA LEU A 45 -15.05 8.20 -13.75
C LEU A 45 -15.62 8.74 -15.05
N PHE A 46 -15.30 9.96 -15.43
CA PHE A 46 -15.71 10.55 -16.69
C PHE A 46 -14.56 10.74 -17.65
N ILE A 47 -14.87 10.72 -18.94
CA ILE A 47 -13.99 11.13 -20.03
C ILE A 47 -14.56 12.37 -20.72
N GLY A 48 -13.69 13.18 -21.28
CA GLY A 48 -14.15 14.37 -21.97
C GLY A 48 -13.03 15.14 -22.69
N LYS A 49 -13.36 16.35 -23.17
CA LYS A 49 -12.46 17.23 -23.89
C LYS A 49 -12.04 16.67 -25.26
N VAL A 50 -12.91 16.80 -26.24
CA VAL A 50 -12.62 16.44 -27.65
C VAL A 50 -11.74 17.50 -28.34
N THR A 51 -11.83 18.74 -27.92
CA THR A 51 -11.03 19.86 -28.47
C THR A 51 -9.55 19.73 -28.11
N ALA A 52 -8.69 19.89 -29.12
CA ALA A 52 -7.24 19.86 -28.93
C ALA A 52 -6.77 20.92 -27.91
N TRP A 53 -5.72 20.57 -27.18
CA TRP A 53 -4.94 21.55 -26.42
C TRP A 53 -4.19 22.48 -27.38
N SER A 54 -3.63 23.53 -26.88
CA SER A 54 -2.68 24.36 -27.67
C SER A 54 -1.45 23.55 -28.11
N ASP A 55 -1.09 22.56 -27.30
CA ASP A 55 -0.10 21.52 -27.61
C ASP A 55 -0.56 20.21 -26.97
N ASP A 56 -0.99 19.26 -27.80
CA ASP A 56 -1.47 17.95 -27.37
C ASP A 56 -0.35 17.03 -26.83
N THR A 57 0.91 17.38 -27.09
CA THR A 57 2.08 16.64 -26.54
C THR A 57 2.42 17.07 -25.11
N THR A 58 2.01 18.28 -24.74
CA THR A 58 2.25 18.86 -23.43
C THR A 58 0.94 19.44 -22.87
N PRO A 59 0.01 18.59 -22.41
CA PRO A 59 -1.27 19.05 -21.86
C PRO A 59 -1.06 20.02 -20.69
N PRO A 60 -1.88 21.06 -20.56
CA PRO A 60 -1.76 22.00 -19.45
C PRO A 60 -2.03 21.32 -18.11
N THR A 61 -1.37 21.76 -17.05
CA THR A 61 -1.69 21.34 -15.70
C THR A 61 -3.13 21.71 -15.37
N PRO A 62 -3.95 20.79 -14.82
CA PRO A 62 -5.28 21.10 -14.36
C PRO A 62 -5.27 22.21 -13.31
N THR A 63 -6.31 23.02 -13.30
CA THR A 63 -6.50 24.09 -12.30
C THR A 63 -7.81 23.87 -11.55
N ASP A 64 -7.89 24.37 -10.33
CA ASP A 64 -9.10 24.33 -9.49
C ASP A 64 -9.66 25.75 -9.33
N ALA A 65 -10.03 26.37 -10.47
CA ALA A 65 -10.73 27.65 -10.45
C ALA A 65 -12.21 27.40 -10.19
N VAL A 66 -12.65 27.80 -9.01
CA VAL A 66 -13.96 27.45 -8.38
C VAL A 66 -15.18 27.44 -9.31
N ALA A 67 -15.27 28.39 -10.23
CA ALA A 67 -16.39 28.43 -11.16
C ALA A 67 -16.03 27.91 -12.56
N ASN A 68 -14.95 28.46 -13.15
CA ASN A 68 -14.63 28.20 -14.55
C ASN A 68 -14.25 26.75 -14.79
N THR A 69 -13.37 26.18 -13.97
CA THR A 69 -12.92 24.80 -14.14
C THR A 69 -14.05 23.80 -13.91
N HIS A 70 -14.91 24.05 -12.92
CA HIS A 70 -16.06 23.21 -12.68
C HIS A 70 -17.03 23.19 -13.88
N TYR A 71 -17.37 24.37 -14.43
CA TYR A 71 -18.23 24.47 -15.60
C TYR A 71 -17.59 23.85 -16.85
N GLU A 72 -16.27 24.01 -17.04
CA GLU A 72 -15.56 23.41 -18.16
C GLU A 72 -15.54 21.89 -18.09
N ASN A 73 -15.31 21.32 -16.91
CA ASN A 73 -15.34 19.86 -16.73
C ASN A 73 -16.69 19.26 -17.11
N TRP A 74 -17.79 19.89 -16.69
CA TRP A 74 -19.13 19.45 -17.05
C TRP A 74 -19.47 19.67 -18.53
N ARG A 75 -18.98 20.75 -19.13
CA ARG A 75 -19.15 21.02 -20.56
C ARG A 75 -18.40 20.02 -21.42
N ASP A 76 -17.17 19.72 -21.01
CA ASP A 76 -16.26 18.84 -21.73
C ASP A 76 -16.62 17.35 -21.60
N MET A 77 -17.40 16.98 -20.58
CA MET A 77 -17.77 15.58 -20.30
C MET A 77 -18.56 14.97 -21.46
N ILE A 78 -18.13 13.78 -21.90
CA ILE A 78 -18.81 13.00 -22.95
C ILE A 78 -19.66 11.90 -22.31
N ALA A 79 -19.06 11.13 -21.41
CA ALA A 79 -19.68 10.00 -20.75
C ALA A 79 -18.98 9.72 -19.41
N ALA A 80 -19.68 9.00 -18.53
CA ALA A 80 -19.08 8.59 -17.26
C ALA A 80 -19.49 7.15 -16.90
N LYS A 81 -18.56 6.44 -16.26
CA LYS A 81 -18.75 5.07 -15.79
C LYS A 81 -18.67 5.02 -14.28
N LYS A 82 -19.64 4.34 -13.66
CA LYS A 82 -19.69 4.15 -12.22
C LYS A 82 -18.49 3.34 -11.74
N ILE A 83 -17.84 3.82 -10.68
CA ILE A 83 -16.78 3.13 -9.97
C ILE A 83 -17.39 2.50 -8.73
N THR A 84 -17.05 1.24 -8.47
CA THR A 84 -17.45 0.49 -7.29
C THR A 84 -16.26 0.28 -6.37
N SER A 85 -16.48 -0.16 -5.13
CA SER A 85 -15.40 -0.52 -4.20
C SER A 85 -14.45 -1.60 -4.76
N ALA A 86 -14.99 -2.50 -5.61
CA ALA A 86 -14.16 -3.51 -6.29
C ALA A 86 -13.20 -2.94 -7.33
N ASP A 87 -13.32 -1.66 -7.68
CA ASP A 87 -12.51 -0.95 -8.67
C ASP A 87 -11.56 0.06 -8.02
N VAL A 88 -11.42 0.01 -6.70
CA VAL A 88 -10.60 0.94 -5.89
C VAL A 88 -9.69 0.15 -4.96
N SER A 89 -8.44 0.59 -4.83
CA SER A 89 -7.48 -0.01 -3.91
C SER A 89 -6.48 1.03 -3.41
N HIS A 90 -5.97 0.83 -2.19
CA HIS A 90 -4.74 1.49 -1.79
C HIS A 90 -3.59 0.97 -2.64
N VAL A 91 -2.66 1.85 -2.96
CA VAL A 91 -1.42 1.47 -3.67
C VAL A 91 -0.19 2.10 -3.02
N ILE A 92 0.94 1.45 -3.24
CA ILE A 92 2.27 1.89 -2.84
C ILE A 92 3.19 1.89 -4.04
N PRO A 93 4.31 2.65 -4.03
CA PRO A 93 5.29 2.62 -5.11
C PRO A 93 5.77 1.19 -5.38
N ARG A 94 5.84 0.81 -6.65
CA ARG A 94 6.29 -0.52 -7.05
C ARG A 94 7.81 -0.65 -6.91
N LYS A 95 8.24 -1.59 -6.10
CA LYS A 95 9.64 -1.93 -5.87
C LYS A 95 9.82 -3.43 -6.09
N ASN A 96 10.41 -3.80 -7.22
CA ASN A 96 10.64 -5.21 -7.54
C ASN A 96 11.93 -5.68 -6.87
N TRP A 97 11.93 -6.92 -6.34
CA TRP A 97 13.17 -7.57 -5.99
C TRP A 97 14.02 -7.81 -7.25
N THR A 98 15.27 -7.45 -7.19
CA THR A 98 16.24 -7.63 -8.27
C THR A 98 17.53 -8.19 -7.69
N ASN A 99 18.08 -9.21 -8.35
CA ASN A 99 19.34 -9.81 -7.94
C ASN A 99 20.47 -8.77 -7.96
N ASN A 100 21.36 -8.84 -6.96
CA ASN A 100 22.50 -7.97 -6.80
C ASN A 100 22.13 -6.48 -6.58
N THR A 101 21.02 -6.25 -5.88
CA THR A 101 20.54 -4.92 -5.52
C THR A 101 20.54 -4.79 -4.00
N SER A 102 20.92 -3.61 -3.50
CA SER A 102 20.85 -3.29 -2.07
C SER A 102 19.47 -2.74 -1.71
N TYR A 103 18.97 -3.10 -0.54
CA TYR A 103 17.69 -2.64 -0.02
C TYR A 103 17.86 -2.02 1.36
N PHE A 104 17.06 -1.01 1.65
CA PHE A 104 17.04 -0.36 2.95
C PHE A 104 16.38 -1.28 4.00
N ALA A 105 16.98 -1.44 5.17
CA ALA A 105 16.35 -2.17 6.26
C ALA A 105 15.41 -1.26 7.06
N TYR A 106 14.25 -1.78 7.45
CA TYR A 106 13.36 -1.06 8.36
C TYR A 106 14.10 -0.63 9.63
N THR A 107 13.92 0.62 10.00
CA THR A 107 14.31 1.13 11.32
C THR A 107 13.25 2.09 11.85
N HIS A 108 12.95 1.99 13.14
CA HIS A 108 11.98 2.86 13.80
C HIS A 108 12.45 4.33 13.89
N ALA A 109 13.72 4.58 13.66
CA ALA A 109 14.33 5.92 13.71
C ALA A 109 14.27 6.67 12.37
N GLU A 110 13.90 6.00 11.25
CA GLU A 110 13.85 6.65 9.94
C GLU A 110 12.63 7.55 9.81
N ALA A 111 12.86 8.83 9.61
CA ALA A 111 11.80 9.84 9.55
C ALA A 111 10.96 9.75 8.25
N ASN A 112 11.54 9.27 7.16
CA ASN A 112 10.91 9.20 5.84
C ASN A 112 10.98 7.80 5.24
N LEU A 113 10.61 6.80 6.04
CA LEU A 113 10.67 5.40 5.66
C LEU A 113 9.92 5.06 4.35
N PRO A 114 8.72 5.61 4.04
CA PRO A 114 8.03 5.29 2.80
C PRO A 114 8.78 5.65 1.52
N SER A 115 9.72 6.58 1.58
CA SER A 115 10.58 6.94 0.43
C SER A 115 11.76 5.99 0.24
N GLN A 116 12.07 5.14 1.22
CA GLN A 116 13.17 4.18 1.16
C GLN A 116 12.76 2.89 0.47
N ASP A 117 13.73 2.15 -0.09
CA ASP A 117 13.51 0.84 -0.72
C ASP A 117 13.56 -0.29 0.32
N PHE A 118 12.66 -0.22 1.31
CA PHE A 118 12.63 -1.14 2.47
C PHE A 118 11.65 -2.31 2.31
N PHE A 119 11.00 -2.43 1.18
CA PHE A 119 10.15 -3.57 0.81
C PHE A 119 10.32 -3.90 -0.67
N VAL A 120 9.96 -5.11 -1.04
CA VAL A 120 10.06 -5.58 -2.42
C VAL A 120 8.86 -6.45 -2.78
N MET A 121 8.51 -6.47 -4.07
CA MET A 121 7.62 -7.44 -4.68
C MET A 121 8.43 -8.42 -5.51
N THR A 122 8.19 -9.72 -5.36
CA THR A 122 8.78 -10.76 -6.21
C THR A 122 7.95 -11.02 -7.47
N ASP A 123 8.50 -11.81 -8.37
CA ASP A 123 7.81 -12.24 -9.59
C ASP A 123 6.60 -13.16 -9.34
N GLU A 124 6.49 -13.74 -8.13
CA GLU A 124 5.31 -14.46 -7.67
C GLU A 124 4.24 -13.53 -7.05
N PHE A 125 4.41 -12.22 -7.17
CA PHE A 125 3.54 -11.20 -6.55
C PHE A 125 3.48 -11.25 -5.02
N ASN A 126 4.49 -11.82 -4.37
CA ASN A 126 4.65 -11.76 -2.93
C ASN A 126 5.36 -10.46 -2.52
N VAL A 127 4.87 -9.82 -1.48
CA VAL A 127 5.46 -8.58 -0.95
C VAL A 127 6.16 -8.87 0.38
N TYR A 128 7.43 -8.49 0.46
CA TYR A 128 8.29 -8.70 1.62
C TYR A 128 8.86 -7.38 2.11
N LYS A 129 8.87 -7.20 3.42
CA LYS A 129 9.51 -6.08 4.10
C LYS A 129 10.92 -6.47 4.53
N CYS A 130 11.90 -5.64 4.22
CA CYS A 130 13.28 -5.84 4.64
C CYS A 130 13.44 -5.41 6.11
N LEU A 131 13.81 -6.34 6.98
CA LEU A 131 14.04 -6.09 8.40
C LEU A 131 15.52 -5.98 8.75
N ALA A 132 16.40 -6.62 7.96
CA ALA A 132 17.85 -6.47 8.07
C ALA A 132 18.49 -6.72 6.70
N ASN A 133 19.56 -5.97 6.40
CA ASN A 133 20.27 -5.99 5.12
C ASN A 133 21.77 -6.21 5.27
N SER A 134 22.20 -6.88 6.35
CA SER A 134 23.61 -7.03 6.75
C SER A 134 24.32 -5.70 7.04
N ASP A 135 23.59 -4.60 7.23
CA ASP A 135 24.17 -3.33 7.65
C ASP A 135 24.81 -3.47 9.04
N THR A 136 26.05 -3.06 9.15
CA THR A 136 26.78 -3.03 10.41
C THR A 136 26.65 -1.70 11.15
N THR A 137 26.04 -0.68 10.54
CA THR A 137 25.86 0.64 11.14
C THR A 137 24.55 0.80 11.88
N SER A 138 23.56 -0.07 11.60
CA SER A 138 22.19 -0.05 12.15
C SER A 138 21.35 1.18 11.74
N THR A 139 21.75 1.84 10.67
CA THR A 139 21.04 3.01 10.13
C THR A 139 19.91 2.63 9.17
N GLY A 140 19.82 1.34 8.81
CA GLY A 140 18.94 0.85 7.74
C GLY A 140 19.52 1.06 6.34
N ALA A 141 20.63 1.81 6.23
CA ALA A 141 21.29 2.08 4.97
C ALA A 141 21.82 0.79 4.31
N GLU A 142 22.00 0.84 3.01
CA GLU A 142 22.42 -0.28 2.18
C GLU A 142 23.86 -0.69 2.50
N ALA A 143 24.06 -1.86 3.10
CA ALA A 143 25.39 -2.37 3.46
C ALA A 143 25.88 -3.44 2.48
N SER A 144 25.02 -4.29 1.98
CA SER A 144 25.35 -5.35 1.03
C SER A 144 24.22 -5.58 0.03
N THR A 145 24.53 -6.20 -1.10
CA THR A 145 23.52 -6.52 -2.11
C THR A 145 22.78 -7.80 -1.76
N SER A 146 21.48 -7.85 -1.99
CA SER A 146 20.68 -9.07 -1.93
C SER A 146 20.90 -9.90 -3.19
N ILE A 147 21.33 -11.14 -3.01
CA ILE A 147 21.56 -12.12 -4.08
C ILE A 147 20.67 -13.35 -3.96
N VAL A 148 19.89 -13.44 -2.89
CA VAL A 148 18.94 -14.54 -2.65
C VAL A 148 17.54 -13.99 -2.53
N LYS A 149 16.69 -14.33 -3.51
CA LYS A 149 15.27 -13.91 -3.53
C LYS A 149 14.56 -14.46 -2.28
N PRO A 150 13.83 -13.61 -1.52
CA PRO A 150 13.00 -14.11 -0.43
C PRO A 150 11.89 -15.00 -0.96
N THR A 151 11.65 -16.12 -0.28
CA THR A 151 10.62 -17.09 -0.62
C THR A 151 9.89 -17.55 0.65
N GLY A 152 8.63 -18.01 0.47
CA GLY A 152 7.81 -18.46 1.59
C GLY A 152 6.81 -17.40 2.06
N THR A 153 5.68 -17.87 2.57
CA THR A 153 4.50 -17.05 2.94
C THR A 153 4.12 -17.23 4.41
N GLY A 154 5.04 -17.76 5.22
CA GLY A 154 4.80 -17.99 6.65
C GLY A 154 4.91 -16.74 7.52
N THR A 155 4.54 -16.89 8.78
CA THR A 155 4.52 -15.82 9.77
C THR A 155 5.89 -15.47 10.35
N SER A 156 6.89 -16.34 10.18
CA SER A 156 8.24 -16.16 10.71
C SER A 156 9.10 -15.23 9.85
N ILE A 157 10.12 -14.64 10.44
CA ILE A 157 11.15 -13.89 9.72
C ILE A 157 11.98 -14.87 8.86
N ILE A 158 12.10 -14.55 7.59
CA ILE A 158 12.86 -15.33 6.60
C ILE A 158 14.29 -14.79 6.60
N LYS A 159 15.24 -15.68 6.91
CA LYS A 159 16.69 -15.36 6.86
C LYS A 159 17.30 -15.98 5.61
N THR A 160 17.80 -15.14 4.72
CA THR A 160 18.49 -15.59 3.50
C THR A 160 20.00 -15.70 3.72
N SER A 161 20.66 -16.53 2.91
CA SER A 161 22.11 -16.82 3.11
C SER A 161 23.03 -15.64 2.80
N ASP A 162 22.50 -14.59 2.16
CA ASP A 162 23.17 -13.31 1.91
C ASP A 162 23.14 -12.34 3.11
N GLY A 163 22.52 -12.77 4.23
CA GLY A 163 22.42 -12.01 5.46
C GLY A 163 21.19 -11.11 5.58
N TYR A 164 20.36 -11.06 4.57
CA TYR A 164 19.09 -10.34 4.64
C TYR A 164 18.08 -11.07 5.52
N GLN A 165 17.19 -10.28 6.15
CA GLN A 165 16.05 -10.78 6.90
C GLN A 165 14.79 -10.12 6.36
N TRP A 166 13.83 -10.94 5.95
CA TRP A 166 12.61 -10.51 5.30
C TRP A 166 11.39 -10.94 6.11
N LYS A 167 10.37 -10.10 6.13
CA LYS A 167 9.04 -10.45 6.63
C LYS A 167 8.08 -10.50 5.45
N PHE A 168 7.46 -11.65 5.22
CA PHE A 168 6.33 -11.73 4.30
C PHE A 168 5.17 -10.90 4.85
N LEU A 169 4.51 -10.12 4.00
CA LEU A 169 3.36 -9.30 4.37
C LEU A 169 2.08 -9.81 3.70
N TYR A 170 2.04 -9.87 2.39
CA TYR A 170 0.88 -10.30 1.61
C TYR A 170 1.27 -10.74 0.21
N GLN A 171 0.32 -11.38 -0.46
CA GLN A 171 0.41 -11.73 -1.88
C GLN A 171 -0.67 -10.97 -2.65
N ILE A 172 -0.29 -10.34 -3.76
CA ILE A 172 -1.23 -9.69 -4.67
C ILE A 172 -1.97 -10.78 -5.44
N SER A 173 -3.30 -10.76 -5.38
CA SER A 173 -4.13 -11.71 -6.13
C SER A 173 -4.02 -11.48 -7.64
N ALA A 174 -4.31 -12.49 -8.46
CA ALA A 174 -4.32 -12.33 -9.91
C ALA A 174 -5.36 -11.29 -10.38
N ALA A 175 -6.48 -11.18 -9.68
CA ALA A 175 -7.51 -10.19 -9.96
C ALA A 175 -7.02 -8.77 -9.68
N ASP A 176 -6.38 -8.55 -8.53
CA ASP A 176 -5.83 -7.25 -8.15
C ASP A 176 -4.63 -6.88 -9.01
N ALA A 177 -3.81 -7.86 -9.39
CA ALA A 177 -2.69 -7.64 -10.30
C ALA A 177 -3.18 -7.11 -11.66
N LEU A 178 -4.25 -7.68 -12.21
CA LEU A 178 -4.84 -7.23 -13.47
C LEU A 178 -5.42 -5.81 -13.35
N LYS A 179 -6.10 -5.52 -12.25
CA LYS A 179 -6.78 -4.23 -12.06
C LYS A 179 -5.83 -3.11 -11.63
N PHE A 180 -4.91 -3.36 -10.71
CA PHE A 180 -4.24 -2.31 -9.95
C PHE A 180 -2.71 -2.27 -10.10
N VAL A 181 -2.06 -3.34 -10.57
CA VAL A 181 -0.62 -3.27 -10.82
C VAL A 181 -0.35 -2.39 -12.05
N THR A 182 0.58 -1.46 -11.86
CA THR A 182 1.08 -0.56 -12.91
C THR A 182 2.61 -0.63 -12.97
N PRO A 183 3.26 0.02 -13.92
CA PRO A 183 4.72 0.15 -13.90
C PRO A 183 5.27 0.79 -12.62
N ASN A 184 4.51 1.71 -12.00
CA ASN A 184 4.96 2.55 -10.89
C ASN A 184 4.34 2.19 -9.54
N TYR A 185 3.20 1.47 -9.51
CA TYR A 185 2.43 1.20 -8.30
C TYR A 185 1.98 -0.25 -8.21
N ILE A 186 1.84 -0.74 -6.98
CA ILE A 186 1.25 -2.05 -6.66
C ILE A 186 0.15 -1.88 -5.59
N PRO A 187 -0.92 -2.69 -5.65
CA PRO A 187 -1.96 -2.65 -4.64
C PRO A 187 -1.46 -3.11 -3.28
N VAL A 188 -2.00 -2.51 -2.24
CA VAL A 188 -1.76 -2.91 -0.85
C VAL A 188 -3.09 -2.89 -0.10
N ASP A 189 -3.34 -3.93 0.66
CA ASP A 189 -4.55 -4.07 1.47
C ASP A 189 -4.22 -4.65 2.85
N THR A 190 -5.20 -4.64 3.72
CA THR A 190 -5.16 -5.28 5.04
C THR A 190 -6.46 -6.02 5.27
N VAL A 191 -6.38 -7.22 5.83
CA VAL A 191 -7.56 -7.99 6.21
C VAL A 191 -8.19 -7.48 7.51
N ARG A 192 -7.51 -6.56 8.23
CA ARG A 192 -8.09 -5.84 9.36
C ARG A 192 -9.18 -4.88 8.88
N ARG A 193 -10.39 -5.08 9.37
CA ARG A 193 -11.48 -4.13 9.16
C ARG A 193 -11.23 -2.82 9.93
N ALA A 194 -11.88 -1.74 9.51
CA ALA A 194 -11.76 -0.41 10.12
C ALA A 194 -11.97 -0.37 11.65
N ASN A 195 -12.76 -1.31 12.18
CA ASN A 195 -12.98 -1.49 13.62
C ASN A 195 -11.90 -2.31 14.35
N GLY A 196 -10.81 -2.69 13.67
CA GLY A 196 -9.70 -3.45 14.24
C GLY A 196 -9.95 -4.96 14.37
N TYR A 197 -11.10 -5.47 13.95
CA TYR A 197 -11.38 -6.91 13.95
C TYR A 197 -10.84 -7.55 12.69
N LEU A 198 -10.13 -8.67 12.86
CA LEU A 198 -9.74 -9.55 11.78
C LEU A 198 -10.98 -10.31 11.28
N ALA A 199 -11.05 -10.57 10.00
CA ALA A 199 -12.09 -11.43 9.46
C ALA A 199 -11.98 -12.83 10.08
N ASN A 200 -13.10 -13.39 10.56
CA ASN A 200 -13.08 -14.63 11.36
C ASN A 200 -12.88 -15.92 10.55
N THR A 201 -12.93 -15.86 9.22
CA THR A 201 -12.79 -17.06 8.38
C THR A 201 -12.19 -16.69 7.03
N TYR A 202 -10.97 -17.10 6.84
CA TYR A 202 -10.38 -17.27 5.52
C TYR A 202 -10.30 -18.76 5.21
N ASP A 203 -10.61 -19.15 3.98
CA ASP A 203 -10.84 -20.53 3.55
C ASP A 203 -9.66 -21.14 2.76
N GLY A 204 -8.43 -20.70 3.04
CA GLY A 204 -7.23 -21.16 2.32
C GLY A 204 -6.95 -20.43 1.00
N SER A 205 -7.64 -19.32 0.72
CA SER A 205 -7.39 -18.42 -0.39
C SER A 205 -6.04 -17.67 -0.24
N PRO A 206 -5.54 -16.94 -1.25
CA PRO A 206 -4.33 -16.10 -1.13
C PRO A 206 -4.33 -15.14 0.06
N GLY A 207 -5.51 -14.72 0.54
CA GLY A 207 -5.66 -13.91 1.75
C GLY A 207 -5.37 -14.64 3.06
N GLN A 208 -5.36 -15.99 3.09
CA GLN A 208 -5.10 -16.74 4.32
C GLN A 208 -3.70 -16.46 4.88
N ASN A 209 -2.68 -16.46 4.02
CA ASN A 209 -1.31 -16.19 4.46
C ASN A 209 -1.17 -14.78 5.06
N GLN A 210 -1.81 -13.78 4.45
CA GLN A 210 -1.84 -12.42 4.99
C GLN A 210 -2.56 -12.37 6.33
N TYR A 211 -3.72 -13.02 6.44
CA TYR A 211 -4.48 -13.12 7.69
C TYR A 211 -3.62 -13.72 8.82
N ASP A 212 -2.92 -14.83 8.54
CA ASP A 212 -2.05 -15.49 9.52
C ASP A 212 -0.91 -14.57 9.97
N VAL A 213 -0.32 -13.79 9.05
CA VAL A 213 0.71 -12.80 9.36
C VAL A 213 0.17 -11.68 10.23
N GLU A 214 -1.00 -11.12 9.89
CA GLU A 214 -1.62 -10.04 10.67
C GLU A 214 -2.03 -10.49 12.07
N VAL A 215 -2.51 -11.75 12.22
CA VAL A 215 -2.82 -12.36 13.52
C VAL A 215 -1.57 -12.58 14.34
N ALA A 216 -0.53 -13.16 13.74
CA ALA A 216 0.74 -13.42 14.41
C ALA A 216 1.41 -12.12 14.88
N ALA A 217 1.38 -11.07 14.05
CA ALA A 217 1.89 -9.74 14.42
C ALA A 217 1.14 -9.15 15.62
N GLY A 218 -0.19 -9.28 15.64
CA GLY A 218 -1.01 -8.81 16.78
C GLY A 218 -0.68 -9.52 18.10
N SER A 219 -0.19 -10.75 18.04
CA SER A 219 0.26 -11.50 19.21
C SER A 219 1.63 -11.02 19.73
N SER A 220 2.47 -10.45 18.87
CA SER A 220 3.77 -9.87 19.26
C SER A 220 3.61 -8.54 20.04
N GLY A 221 2.46 -7.89 19.91
CA GLY A 221 2.14 -6.65 20.63
C GLY A 221 2.81 -5.40 20.03
N ASN A 222 2.62 -4.26 20.71
CA ASN A 222 3.21 -2.99 20.31
C ASN A 222 4.67 -2.92 20.74
N GLY A 223 5.55 -2.44 19.88
CA GLY A 223 6.92 -2.13 20.24
C GLY A 223 7.74 -3.35 20.66
N ALA A 224 7.57 -4.48 20.00
CA ALA A 224 8.44 -5.64 20.20
C ALA A 224 9.81 -5.40 19.53
N VAL A 225 10.88 -5.88 20.17
CA VAL A 225 12.22 -5.95 19.56
C VAL A 225 12.33 -7.28 18.82
N GLU A 226 11.97 -7.28 17.53
CA GLU A 226 11.99 -8.50 16.71
C GLU A 226 13.32 -8.70 15.97
N VAL A 227 14.10 -7.63 15.81
CA VAL A 227 15.39 -7.64 15.11
C VAL A 227 16.44 -6.92 15.95
N VAL A 228 17.63 -7.46 15.96
CA VAL A 228 18.81 -6.83 16.57
C VAL A 228 19.95 -6.81 15.53
N HIS A 229 20.42 -5.63 15.22
CA HIS A 229 21.57 -5.46 14.34
C HIS A 229 22.87 -5.65 15.12
N LEU A 230 23.78 -6.46 14.60
CA LEU A 230 25.12 -6.68 15.13
C LEU A 230 26.10 -5.73 14.44
N THR A 231 26.21 -4.53 14.99
CA THR A 231 27.04 -3.44 14.42
C THR A 231 28.52 -3.71 14.55
N THR A 232 28.97 -4.15 15.73
CA THR A 232 30.35 -4.61 15.94
C THR A 232 30.34 -5.92 16.72
N ARG A 233 31.20 -6.83 16.30
CA ARG A 233 31.22 -8.20 16.85
C ARG A 233 31.96 -8.32 18.20
N GLY A 234 32.73 -7.29 18.55
CA GLY A 234 33.64 -7.39 19.66
C GLY A 234 34.68 -8.53 19.50
N ALA A 235 35.43 -8.79 20.53
CA ALA A 235 36.44 -9.87 20.56
C ALA A 235 36.67 -10.35 21.99
N ASN A 236 37.30 -11.49 22.13
CA ASN A 236 37.73 -12.10 23.39
C ASN A 236 36.58 -12.48 24.34
N TYR A 237 35.33 -12.59 23.83
CA TYR A 237 34.26 -13.18 24.62
C TYR A 237 34.45 -14.70 24.74
N LEU A 238 34.15 -15.23 25.92
CA LEU A 238 34.06 -16.68 26.11
C LEU A 238 32.66 -17.16 25.75
N GLY A 239 32.60 -18.24 25.00
CA GLY A 239 31.35 -18.91 24.66
C GLY A 239 31.59 -20.15 23.85
N GLU A 240 30.63 -21.06 23.86
CA GLU A 240 30.65 -22.29 23.07
C GLU A 240 29.26 -22.86 22.89
N THR A 241 29.14 -23.83 22.00
CA THR A 241 27.94 -24.63 21.83
C THR A 241 28.29 -26.09 22.08
N GLY A 242 27.40 -26.83 22.70
CA GLY A 242 27.69 -28.24 23.01
C GLY A 242 26.44 -29.00 23.43
N ALA A 243 26.65 -30.22 23.93
CA ALA A 243 25.59 -31.07 24.48
C ALA A 243 25.80 -31.28 25.98
N LEU A 244 24.70 -31.38 26.72
CA LEU A 244 24.72 -31.65 28.14
C LEU A 244 25.18 -33.08 28.44
N GLY A 245 25.94 -33.22 29.52
CA GLY A 245 26.29 -34.48 30.14
C GLY A 245 25.29 -34.90 31.23
N ALA A 246 25.82 -35.32 32.39
CA ALA A 246 24.99 -35.70 33.51
C ALA A 246 24.19 -34.53 34.05
N ILE A 247 22.93 -34.78 34.40
CA ILE A 247 21.98 -33.79 34.96
C ILE A 247 21.81 -34.07 36.44
N THR A 248 22.09 -33.08 37.27
CA THR A 248 21.87 -33.16 38.72
C THR A 248 20.43 -32.72 39.05
N ASN A 249 20.01 -31.56 38.51
CA ASN A 249 18.66 -31.01 38.65
C ASN A 249 18.43 -29.93 37.57
N SER A 250 17.38 -29.14 37.72
CA SER A 250 17.03 -28.09 36.75
C SER A 250 18.00 -26.90 36.70
N SER A 251 18.81 -26.69 37.74
CA SER A 251 19.80 -25.59 37.84
C SER A 251 21.26 -26.02 37.78
N THR A 252 21.54 -27.34 37.91
CA THR A 252 22.92 -27.85 38.00
C THR A 252 23.10 -29.05 37.08
N PHE A 253 24.03 -28.97 36.17
CA PHE A 253 24.29 -30.00 35.15
C PHE A 253 25.71 -29.89 34.57
N VAL A 254 26.12 -30.92 33.86
CA VAL A 254 27.46 -31.02 33.23
C VAL A 254 27.39 -30.50 31.80
N ILE A 255 28.30 -29.63 31.40
CA ILE A 255 28.58 -29.24 30.03
C ILE A 255 29.73 -30.09 29.47
N SER A 256 29.44 -31.31 29.01
CA SER A 256 30.42 -32.37 28.79
C SER A 256 31.50 -32.05 27.76
N GLY A 257 31.19 -31.23 26.78
CA GLY A 257 32.12 -30.80 25.72
C GLY A 257 32.93 -29.55 26.06
N ALA A 258 32.75 -28.97 27.25
CA ALA A 258 33.32 -27.69 27.59
C ALA A 258 34.85 -27.66 27.48
N THR A 259 35.36 -26.61 26.83
CA THR A 259 36.78 -26.37 26.59
C THR A 259 37.36 -25.31 27.51
N PHE A 260 36.57 -24.75 28.42
CA PHE A 260 37.00 -23.75 29.39
C PHE A 260 38.00 -24.35 30.39
N THR A 261 39.11 -23.64 30.64
CA THR A 261 40.29 -24.19 31.31
C THR A 261 40.40 -23.80 32.78
N LYS A 262 39.46 -23.00 33.32
CA LYS A 262 39.53 -22.47 34.70
C LYS A 262 38.17 -22.48 35.36
N ASP A 263 38.21 -22.63 36.69
CA ASP A 263 37.00 -22.44 37.52
C ASP A 263 36.47 -21.02 37.34
N ASP A 264 35.17 -20.88 37.34
CA ASP A 264 34.43 -19.61 37.33
C ASP A 264 34.71 -18.66 36.13
N CYS A 265 35.53 -19.06 35.16
CA CYS A 265 35.87 -18.18 34.03
C CYS A 265 34.67 -17.78 33.16
N ILE A 266 33.56 -18.51 33.21
CA ILE A 266 32.33 -18.24 32.49
C ILE A 266 31.20 -17.77 33.43
N VAL A 267 31.45 -17.54 34.69
CA VAL A 267 30.49 -16.93 35.62
C VAL A 267 30.11 -15.53 35.12
N ASN A 268 28.83 -15.19 35.15
CA ASN A 268 28.18 -14.02 34.53
C ASN A 268 28.01 -14.12 33.01
N ASN A 269 28.36 -15.21 32.33
CA ASN A 269 27.86 -15.48 31.00
C ASN A 269 26.45 -16.09 31.07
N ASP A 270 25.70 -15.97 29.99
CA ASP A 270 24.41 -16.64 29.85
C ASP A 270 24.57 -17.98 29.12
N ILE A 271 23.87 -18.99 29.64
CA ILE A 271 23.65 -20.26 28.96
C ILE A 271 22.16 -20.37 28.56
N TYR A 272 21.90 -20.88 27.39
CA TYR A 272 20.53 -21.18 26.99
C TYR A 272 20.42 -22.50 26.22
N MET A 273 19.26 -23.15 26.37
CA MET A 273 18.99 -24.42 25.74
C MET A 273 18.58 -24.24 24.30
N THR A 274 19.21 -24.96 23.39
CA THR A 274 18.94 -24.90 21.95
C THR A 274 18.13 -26.11 21.46
N SER A 275 17.97 -27.15 22.29
CA SER A 275 17.08 -28.29 22.01
C SER A 275 16.47 -28.84 23.29
N GLY A 276 15.63 -29.88 23.15
CA GLY A 276 14.93 -30.55 24.24
C GLY A 276 13.69 -29.78 24.74
N THR A 277 13.11 -30.28 25.83
CA THR A 277 11.90 -29.71 26.44
C THR A 277 12.14 -28.33 27.05
N GLN A 278 13.38 -27.98 27.35
CA GLN A 278 13.78 -26.68 27.89
C GLN A 278 14.27 -25.71 26.80
N SER A 279 14.13 -26.04 25.52
CA SER A 279 14.58 -25.19 24.40
C SER A 279 14.03 -23.76 24.52
N GLY A 280 14.89 -22.78 24.32
CA GLY A 280 14.57 -21.34 24.46
C GLY A 280 14.71 -20.79 25.88
N GLN A 281 14.76 -21.63 26.92
CA GLN A 281 15.04 -21.16 28.28
C GLN A 281 16.54 -20.88 28.45
N GLY A 282 16.87 -19.91 29.29
CA GLY A 282 18.23 -19.54 29.59
C GLY A 282 18.39 -19.06 31.03
N GLY A 283 19.62 -19.00 31.50
CA GLY A 283 20.00 -18.50 32.80
C GLY A 283 21.42 -17.96 32.81
N THR A 284 21.72 -17.13 33.77
CA THR A 284 23.09 -16.65 34.01
C THR A 284 23.87 -17.72 34.80
N ILE A 285 25.07 -18.05 34.36
CA ILE A 285 25.96 -18.97 35.03
C ILE A 285 26.47 -18.27 36.31
N ILE A 286 26.29 -18.91 37.45
CA ILE A 286 26.69 -18.39 38.77
C ILE A 286 27.85 -19.19 39.39
N ASP A 287 28.15 -20.39 38.88
CA ASP A 287 29.23 -21.25 39.31
C ASP A 287 29.68 -22.17 38.16
N TYR A 288 31.00 -22.38 38.02
CA TYR A 288 31.58 -23.33 37.06
C TYR A 288 32.79 -24.03 37.64
N VAL A 289 32.72 -25.33 37.75
CA VAL A 289 33.81 -26.18 38.21
C VAL A 289 34.49 -26.85 37.02
N GLN A 290 35.68 -26.41 36.66
CA GLN A 290 36.42 -26.87 35.48
C GLN A 290 36.70 -28.39 35.48
N SER A 291 37.10 -28.94 36.62
CA SER A 291 37.52 -30.35 36.73
C SER A 291 36.35 -31.33 36.47
N SER A 292 35.15 -30.98 36.84
CA SER A 292 33.92 -31.76 36.64
C SER A 292 33.06 -31.26 35.50
N LYS A 293 33.35 -30.05 34.97
CA LYS A 293 32.56 -29.35 33.97
C LYS A 293 31.10 -29.11 34.40
N VAL A 294 30.89 -28.99 35.70
CA VAL A 294 29.56 -28.68 36.27
C VAL A 294 29.32 -27.18 36.22
N VAL A 295 28.16 -26.80 35.76
CA VAL A 295 27.63 -25.43 35.85
C VAL A 295 26.43 -25.38 36.79
N THR A 296 26.31 -24.25 37.52
CA THR A 296 25.12 -23.88 38.25
C THR A 296 24.60 -22.57 37.70
N ILE A 297 23.27 -22.46 37.50
CA ILE A 297 22.62 -21.31 36.87
C ILE A 297 21.60 -20.64 37.78
N SER A 298 21.36 -19.37 37.47
CA SER A 298 20.25 -18.59 38.00
C SER A 298 19.38 -18.06 36.83
N THR A 299 18.11 -18.44 36.80
CA THR A 299 17.17 -17.99 35.73
C THR A 299 16.47 -16.69 36.08
N ASP A 300 16.48 -16.28 37.36
CA ASP A 300 15.81 -15.07 37.85
C ASP A 300 16.78 -13.91 38.17
N GLY A 301 18.07 -14.14 37.97
CA GLY A 301 19.10 -13.13 38.25
C GLY A 301 19.37 -12.86 39.75
N SER A 302 18.87 -13.69 40.67
CA SER A 302 19.01 -13.53 42.13
C SER A 302 20.43 -13.81 42.61
N GLY A 303 21.29 -14.40 41.75
CA GLY A 303 22.63 -14.87 42.18
C GLY A 303 22.61 -16.15 43.02
N THR A 304 21.46 -16.75 43.22
CA THR A 304 21.27 -18.07 43.82
C THR A 304 20.82 -19.08 42.78
N ALA A 305 21.02 -20.38 43.06
CA ALA A 305 20.66 -21.45 42.13
C ALA A 305 19.14 -21.51 41.90
N VAL A 306 18.71 -21.06 40.74
CA VAL A 306 17.34 -21.13 40.24
C VAL A 306 17.36 -21.77 38.86
N GLY A 307 16.64 -22.87 38.69
CA GLY A 307 16.70 -23.69 37.47
C GLY A 307 15.64 -23.33 36.42
N PHE A 308 15.72 -24.04 35.31
CA PHE A 308 14.69 -24.06 34.29
C PHE A 308 13.35 -24.58 34.85
N THR A 309 12.28 -24.42 34.13
CA THR A 309 10.93 -24.91 34.53
C THR A 309 10.88 -26.41 34.76
N GLY A 310 11.87 -27.16 34.25
CA GLY A 310 12.08 -28.58 34.47
C GLY A 310 13.56 -28.94 34.22
N ALA A 311 13.98 -30.11 34.63
CA ALA A 311 15.35 -30.57 34.36
C ALA A 311 15.53 -30.83 32.84
N PRO A 312 16.61 -30.34 32.22
CA PRO A 312 16.94 -30.71 30.84
C PRO A 312 17.30 -32.19 30.78
N ALA A 313 17.35 -32.75 29.57
CA ALA A 313 17.77 -34.11 29.36
C ALA A 313 19.26 -34.17 29.00
N GLN A 314 19.91 -35.31 29.29
CA GLN A 314 21.25 -35.59 28.80
C GLN A 314 21.24 -35.58 27.27
N SER A 315 22.26 -35.01 26.67
CA SER A 315 22.39 -34.78 25.23
C SER A 315 21.55 -33.64 24.65
N ASP A 316 20.68 -32.94 25.43
CA ASP A 316 20.14 -31.68 25.02
C ASP A 316 21.26 -30.70 24.71
N THR A 317 21.08 -29.86 23.69
CA THR A 317 22.11 -28.93 23.25
C THR A 317 21.95 -27.56 23.92
N TYR A 318 23.08 -26.91 24.12
CA TYR A 318 23.16 -25.59 24.73
C TYR A 318 24.05 -24.64 23.91
N ALA A 319 23.93 -23.36 24.18
CA ALA A 319 24.85 -22.33 23.78
C ALA A 319 25.20 -21.43 24.97
N ILE A 320 26.46 -21.07 25.10
CA ILE A 320 26.97 -20.12 26.07
C ILE A 320 27.51 -18.90 25.33
N GLY A 321 27.19 -17.72 25.82
CA GLY A 321 27.66 -16.44 25.31
C GLY A 321 27.69 -15.37 26.39
N PRO A 322 28.21 -14.17 26.07
CA PRO A 322 28.16 -13.05 27.02
C PRO A 322 26.70 -12.70 27.38
N LYS A 323 26.52 -12.27 28.62
CA LYS A 323 25.20 -11.79 29.09
C LYS A 323 24.78 -10.56 28.35
N ILE A 324 23.51 -10.55 27.89
CA ILE A 324 22.89 -9.44 27.20
C ILE A 324 21.83 -8.83 28.11
N VAL A 325 21.91 -7.51 28.30
CA VAL A 325 20.92 -6.74 29.04
C VAL A 325 20.21 -5.77 28.08
N ILE A 326 18.90 -5.86 28.01
CA ILE A 326 18.05 -4.91 27.28
C ILE A 326 17.48 -3.92 28.28
N SER A 327 17.66 -2.64 27.98
CA SER A 327 17.13 -1.51 28.77
C SER A 327 16.23 -0.66 27.89
N GLY A 328 15.19 -0.08 28.48
CA GLY A 328 14.22 0.76 27.77
C GLY A 328 12.96 0.97 28.59
N ASP A 329 11.93 1.48 27.94
CA ASP A 329 10.61 1.76 28.53
C ASP A 329 9.62 0.58 28.37
N GLY A 330 10.01 -0.48 27.66
CA GLY A 330 9.24 -1.72 27.49
C GLY A 330 9.65 -2.82 28.47
N GLN A 331 9.18 -4.03 28.22
CA GLN A 331 9.41 -5.19 29.08
C GLN A 331 9.49 -6.51 28.33
N ALA A 332 10.10 -7.51 29.01
CA ALA A 332 10.10 -8.92 28.60
C ALA A 332 10.84 -9.24 27.29
N ALA A 333 11.61 -8.33 26.71
CA ALA A 333 12.49 -8.69 25.61
C ALA A 333 13.65 -9.56 26.10
N ASN A 334 13.99 -10.60 25.34
CA ASN A 334 15.07 -11.53 25.64
C ASN A 334 15.87 -11.84 24.38
N VAL A 335 17.16 -11.54 24.44
CA VAL A 335 18.09 -11.71 23.32
C VAL A 335 19.28 -12.52 23.79
N ARG A 336 19.76 -13.43 22.97
CA ARG A 336 20.92 -14.25 23.21
C ARG A 336 21.92 -14.13 22.06
N CYS A 337 23.16 -14.42 22.32
CA CYS A 337 24.19 -14.48 21.29
C CYS A 337 25.07 -15.71 21.41
N THR A 338 25.68 -16.07 20.30
CA THR A 338 26.75 -17.09 20.24
C THR A 338 28.08 -16.46 19.87
N VAL A 339 29.16 -17.10 20.24
CA VAL A 339 30.51 -16.63 20.03
C VAL A 339 31.24 -17.65 19.14
N ASN A 340 32.06 -17.19 18.23
CA ASN A 340 32.93 -18.05 17.42
C ASN A 340 34.24 -18.38 18.16
N SER A 341 35.06 -19.25 17.56
CA SER A 341 36.34 -19.69 18.14
C SER A 341 37.38 -18.57 18.35
N SER A 342 37.18 -17.40 17.72
CA SER A 342 38.03 -16.22 17.92
C SER A 342 37.50 -15.27 19.01
N GLY A 343 36.44 -15.65 19.71
CA GLY A 343 35.85 -14.83 20.77
C GLY A 343 35.03 -13.67 20.29
N SER A 344 34.57 -13.67 19.03
CA SER A 344 33.69 -12.64 18.47
C SER A 344 32.27 -13.13 18.42
N ILE A 345 31.28 -12.26 18.69
CA ILE A 345 29.87 -12.59 18.53
C ILE A 345 29.62 -12.88 17.05
N ASN A 346 29.08 -14.07 16.75
CA ASN A 346 28.82 -14.51 15.39
C ASN A 346 27.32 -14.56 15.02
N ALA A 347 26.44 -14.72 16.00
CA ALA A 347 25.01 -14.69 15.79
C ALA A 347 24.29 -14.10 17.00
N VAL A 348 23.17 -13.44 16.71
CA VAL A 348 22.23 -12.88 17.70
C VAL A 348 20.86 -13.51 17.44
N THR A 349 20.22 -13.97 18.50
CA THR A 349 18.88 -14.57 18.45
C THR A 349 17.95 -13.83 19.38
N VAL A 350 16.87 -13.31 18.85
CA VAL A 350 15.75 -12.78 19.65
C VAL A 350 14.92 -13.97 20.09
N VAL A 351 14.91 -14.27 21.38
CA VAL A 351 14.12 -15.36 22.00
C VAL A 351 12.70 -14.90 22.24
N ALA A 352 12.56 -13.66 22.72
CA ALA A 352 11.28 -12.99 22.90
C ALA A 352 11.46 -11.50 22.58
N GLY A 353 10.58 -10.95 21.78
CA GLY A 353 10.62 -9.52 21.40
C GLY A 353 10.17 -8.59 22.51
N GLY A 354 9.49 -9.11 23.54
CA GLY A 354 8.85 -8.28 24.56
C GLY A 354 7.74 -7.38 24.00
N ASN A 355 7.42 -6.33 24.70
CA ASN A 355 6.40 -5.38 24.26
C ASN A 355 6.56 -3.99 24.90
N ASN A 356 5.82 -3.01 24.37
CA ASN A 356 5.72 -1.64 24.84
C ASN A 356 7.01 -0.84 24.79
N TYR A 357 8.01 -1.24 24.03
CA TYR A 357 9.17 -0.39 23.80
C TYR A 357 8.82 0.73 22.81
N SER A 358 9.13 1.96 23.18
CA SER A 358 9.27 3.07 22.24
C SER A 358 10.75 3.41 22.02
N ASN A 359 11.57 3.01 23.00
CA ASN A 359 13.03 3.12 22.97
C ASN A 359 13.63 1.90 23.65
N ALA A 360 14.68 1.35 23.05
CA ALA A 360 15.42 0.23 23.59
C ALA A 360 16.92 0.39 23.34
N SER A 361 17.73 -0.10 24.26
CA SER A 361 19.18 -0.22 24.12
C SER A 361 19.65 -1.59 24.57
N ILE A 362 20.75 -2.07 23.99
CA ILE A 362 21.36 -3.35 24.37
C ILE A 362 22.77 -3.11 24.90
N THR A 363 23.04 -3.72 26.04
CA THR A 363 24.40 -3.78 26.60
C THR A 363 24.87 -5.23 26.61
N VAL A 364 26.02 -5.49 25.99
CA VAL A 364 26.73 -6.76 26.10
C VAL A 364 27.65 -6.64 27.32
N VAL A 365 27.39 -7.43 28.35
CA VAL A 365 28.13 -7.36 29.60
C VAL A 365 29.48 -8.03 29.42
N ALA A 366 30.56 -7.30 29.68
CA ALA A 366 31.90 -7.86 29.69
C ALA A 366 32.06 -8.77 30.91
N ASN A 367 32.48 -10.03 30.69
CA ASN A 367 32.79 -10.94 31.77
C ASN A 367 34.23 -10.66 32.25
N THR A 368 34.35 -10.05 33.44
CA THR A 368 35.66 -9.76 34.05
C THR A 368 36.26 -10.95 34.76
N ASN A 369 35.51 -12.03 35.02
CA ASN A 369 36.01 -13.22 35.70
C ASN A 369 36.95 -14.05 34.80
N GLN A 370 36.86 -13.92 33.48
CA GLN A 370 37.74 -14.61 32.54
C GLN A 370 39.22 -14.23 32.69
N ASN A 371 39.54 -13.16 33.42
CA ASN A 371 40.85 -12.55 33.53
C ASN A 371 41.56 -12.80 34.89
N GLN A 372 40.97 -13.57 35.80
CA GLN A 372 41.45 -13.66 37.19
C GLN A 372 42.70 -14.51 37.40
N ASP A 373 43.22 -15.24 36.39
CA ASP A 373 44.37 -16.11 36.54
C ASP A 373 45.34 -16.12 35.33
N SER A 374 46.60 -16.49 35.56
CA SER A 374 47.66 -16.57 34.54
C SER A 374 47.66 -17.92 33.81
N PRO A 375 47.77 -17.96 32.47
CA PRO A 375 47.77 -16.83 31.56
C PRO A 375 46.38 -16.20 31.45
N ALA A 376 46.33 -14.88 31.62
CA ALA A 376 45.07 -14.12 31.55
C ALA A 376 44.44 -14.25 30.15
N ILE A 377 43.15 -14.53 30.12
CA ILE A 377 42.35 -14.35 28.91
C ILE A 377 42.13 -12.84 28.75
N ALA A 378 42.42 -12.30 27.57
CA ALA A 378 42.28 -10.85 27.34
C ALA A 378 40.84 -10.39 27.63
N ASN A 379 40.70 -9.18 28.19
CA ASN A 379 39.39 -8.61 28.42
C ASN A 379 38.60 -8.51 27.12
N PRO A 380 37.28 -8.69 27.15
CA PRO A 380 36.44 -8.50 25.97
C PRO A 380 36.56 -7.10 25.40
N THR A 381 36.71 -7.00 24.10
CA THR A 381 36.47 -5.75 23.37
C THR A 381 34.98 -5.62 23.12
N ALA A 382 34.40 -4.44 23.40
CA ALA A 382 32.95 -4.25 23.36
C ALA A 382 32.33 -4.56 21.99
N ALA A 383 31.29 -5.36 21.99
CA ALA A 383 30.38 -5.53 20.87
C ALA A 383 29.26 -4.46 20.96
N THR A 384 28.75 -4.06 19.82
CA THR A 384 27.61 -3.15 19.73
C THR A 384 26.46 -3.86 19.05
N LEU A 385 25.34 -3.95 19.76
CA LEU A 385 24.08 -4.48 19.28
C LEU A 385 23.01 -3.38 19.34
N THR A 386 22.30 -3.19 18.26
CA THR A 386 21.23 -2.17 18.19
C THR A 386 19.88 -2.85 18.01
N PRO A 387 18.98 -2.71 18.99
CA PRO A 387 17.63 -3.25 18.88
C PRO A 387 16.81 -2.41 17.92
N ILE A 388 16.01 -3.05 17.07
CA ILE A 388 15.05 -2.41 16.19
C ILE A 388 13.67 -2.65 16.77
N VAL A 389 13.01 -1.54 17.16
CA VAL A 389 11.66 -1.58 17.72
C VAL A 389 10.66 -1.70 16.58
N GLY A 390 9.76 -2.67 16.68
CA GLY A 390 8.70 -2.92 15.70
C GLY A 390 7.64 -1.82 15.67
N PRO A 391 6.87 -1.72 14.58
CA PRO A 391 5.76 -0.78 14.49
C PRO A 391 4.63 -1.12 15.49
N ALA A 392 3.73 -0.17 15.72
CA ALA A 392 2.55 -0.41 16.53
C ALA A 392 1.71 -1.57 15.93
N GLY A 393 1.50 -2.62 16.70
CA GLY A 393 0.83 -3.86 16.29
C GLY A 393 1.78 -4.94 15.78
N GLY A 394 3.12 -4.71 15.76
CA GLY A 394 4.12 -5.65 15.26
C GLY A 394 4.31 -5.59 13.73
N HIS A 395 5.38 -6.22 13.25
CA HIS A 395 5.66 -6.30 11.81
C HIS A 395 4.67 -7.19 11.09
N GLY A 396 3.98 -6.64 10.09
CA GLY A 396 2.97 -7.32 9.28
C GLY A 396 1.53 -7.17 9.81
N SER A 397 1.30 -6.32 10.81
CA SER A 397 -0.04 -6.12 11.40
C SER A 397 -1.00 -5.32 10.51
N ASP A 398 -0.49 -4.45 9.67
CA ASP A 398 -1.27 -3.59 8.75
C ASP A 398 -0.34 -3.14 7.62
N ALA A 399 -0.37 -3.83 6.49
CA ALA A 399 0.50 -3.55 5.37
C ALA A 399 0.26 -2.13 4.79
N VAL A 400 -0.98 -1.65 4.78
CA VAL A 400 -1.32 -0.29 4.31
C VAL A 400 -0.59 0.75 5.16
N ARG A 401 -0.63 0.59 6.47
CA ARG A 401 0.02 1.53 7.40
C ARG A 401 1.54 1.39 7.39
N GLU A 402 2.06 0.17 7.32
CA GLU A 402 3.49 -0.09 7.41
C GLU A 402 4.25 0.31 6.16
N LEU A 403 3.62 0.21 4.97
CA LEU A 403 4.25 0.50 3.68
C LEU A 403 3.92 1.89 3.14
N GLY A 404 3.09 2.67 3.85
CA GLY A 404 2.75 4.03 3.45
C GLY A 404 1.69 4.09 2.35
N GLY A 405 0.61 3.32 2.48
CA GLY A 405 -0.50 3.24 1.52
C GLY A 405 -1.42 4.46 1.54
N TYR A 406 -0.88 5.64 1.28
CA TYR A 406 -1.63 6.90 1.16
C TYR A 406 -1.90 7.30 -0.30
N TYR A 407 -1.56 6.46 -1.25
CA TYR A 407 -2.04 6.56 -2.62
C TYR A 407 -3.25 5.64 -2.80
N VAL A 408 -4.21 6.09 -3.59
CA VAL A 408 -5.38 5.28 -3.98
C VAL A 408 -5.45 5.23 -5.50
N ILE A 409 -5.66 4.04 -6.04
CA ILE A 409 -5.91 3.83 -7.45
C ILE A 409 -7.39 3.52 -7.67
N THR A 410 -7.97 4.12 -8.71
CA THR A 410 -9.26 3.70 -9.25
C THR A 410 -9.03 3.13 -10.65
N ASN A 411 -9.75 2.06 -10.99
CA ASN A 411 -9.71 1.44 -12.30
C ASN A 411 -11.09 1.46 -12.95
N ALA A 412 -11.20 2.01 -14.14
CA ALA A 412 -12.39 1.91 -14.97
C ALA A 412 -12.04 1.21 -16.28
N ARG A 413 -12.59 0.03 -16.48
CA ARG A 413 -12.46 -0.71 -17.74
C ARG A 413 -13.61 -0.34 -18.67
N LEU A 414 -13.29 0.21 -19.82
CA LEU A 414 -14.23 0.57 -20.88
C LEU A 414 -14.18 -0.49 -21.97
N GLU A 415 -15.31 -1.13 -22.26
CA GLU A 415 -15.46 -2.16 -23.28
C GLU A 415 -16.28 -1.62 -24.46
N TYR A 416 -15.66 -1.43 -25.61
CA TYR A 416 -16.29 -0.89 -26.80
C TYR A 416 -17.06 0.42 -26.52
N GLY A 417 -18.24 0.55 -27.10
CA GLY A 417 -19.14 1.69 -26.91
C GLY A 417 -19.99 1.65 -25.63
N GLU A 418 -19.81 0.66 -24.73
CA GLU A 418 -20.60 0.50 -23.49
C GLU A 418 -22.11 0.71 -23.78
N SER A 419 -22.67 -0.09 -24.64
CA SER A 419 -24.07 0.01 -25.11
C SER A 419 -24.41 1.33 -25.81
N ASN A 420 -23.44 1.95 -26.48
CA ASN A 420 -23.45 3.24 -27.19
C ASN A 420 -23.41 4.47 -26.26
N ASN A 421 -23.18 4.31 -24.95
CA ASN A 421 -23.02 5.43 -24.04
C ASN A 421 -21.61 6.05 -24.12
N PHE A 422 -20.59 5.20 -24.38
CA PHE A 422 -19.23 5.68 -24.65
C PHE A 422 -18.98 5.60 -26.16
N THR A 423 -18.72 6.74 -26.78
CA THR A 423 -18.49 6.80 -28.22
C THR A 423 -17.12 6.33 -28.60
N THR A 424 -17.01 5.82 -29.83
CA THR A 424 -15.75 5.48 -30.48
C THR A 424 -15.44 6.50 -31.58
N ASN A 425 -14.18 6.56 -31.99
CA ASN A 425 -13.65 7.51 -32.99
C ASN A 425 -13.55 8.96 -32.53
N ASN A 426 -13.91 9.26 -31.29
CA ASN A 426 -13.66 10.56 -30.67
C ASN A 426 -12.34 10.56 -29.90
N ASP A 427 -11.66 11.67 -29.94
CA ASP A 427 -10.58 11.93 -29.02
C ASP A 427 -11.13 12.34 -27.64
N PHE A 428 -10.50 11.86 -26.58
CA PHE A 428 -10.65 12.49 -25.26
C PHE A 428 -9.28 12.86 -24.71
N ARG A 429 -9.23 13.97 -23.97
CA ARG A 429 -8.02 14.58 -23.42
C ARG A 429 -8.13 14.87 -21.93
N LYS A 430 -9.25 14.54 -21.32
CA LYS A 430 -9.54 14.78 -19.91
C LYS A 430 -10.20 13.56 -19.31
N VAL A 431 -9.74 13.18 -18.14
CA VAL A 431 -10.39 12.17 -17.29
C VAL A 431 -10.55 12.74 -15.89
N GLY A 432 -11.55 12.30 -15.16
CA GLY A 432 -11.74 12.76 -13.79
C GLY A 432 -12.74 11.91 -13.03
N LEU A 433 -12.89 12.26 -11.75
CA LEU A 433 -13.88 11.65 -10.86
C LEU A 433 -14.92 12.68 -10.45
N VAL A 434 -16.19 12.29 -10.52
CA VAL A 434 -17.32 13.08 -10.02
C VAL A 434 -18.10 12.27 -9.01
N ALA A 435 -18.40 12.90 -7.87
CA ALA A 435 -19.16 12.30 -6.77
C ALA A 435 -20.61 12.78 -6.82
N GLN A 436 -21.53 11.87 -6.57
CA GLN A 436 -22.96 12.14 -6.36
C GLN A 436 -23.64 12.96 -7.48
N PRO A 437 -23.37 12.71 -8.77
CA PRO A 437 -24.10 13.39 -9.83
C PRO A 437 -25.59 12.97 -9.82
N LYS A 438 -26.46 13.82 -10.34
CA LYS A 438 -27.92 13.62 -10.35
C LYS A 438 -28.49 13.57 -11.75
N TYR A 439 -29.57 12.83 -11.91
CA TYR A 439 -30.45 12.90 -13.09
C TYR A 439 -31.30 14.15 -13.08
N ALA A 440 -31.99 14.42 -14.20
CA ALA A 440 -32.90 15.57 -14.35
C ALA A 440 -34.09 15.58 -13.37
N ASN A 441 -34.46 14.41 -12.83
CA ASN A 441 -35.54 14.31 -11.82
C ASN A 441 -35.04 14.64 -10.39
N GLY A 442 -33.76 14.92 -10.21
CA GLY A 442 -33.16 15.24 -8.93
C GLY A 442 -32.62 14.04 -8.14
N ASP A 443 -32.85 12.81 -8.60
CA ASP A 443 -32.32 11.60 -7.99
C ASP A 443 -30.83 11.45 -8.28
N TYR A 444 -30.09 10.83 -7.38
CA TYR A 444 -28.68 10.49 -7.62
C TYR A 444 -28.55 9.45 -8.73
N ALA A 445 -27.54 9.63 -9.57
CA ALA A 445 -27.25 8.71 -10.65
C ALA A 445 -26.83 7.34 -10.09
N THR A 446 -27.42 6.27 -10.63
CA THR A 446 -27.17 4.88 -10.21
C THR A 446 -26.78 3.96 -11.35
N ALA A 447 -27.00 4.37 -12.62
CA ALA A 447 -26.64 3.57 -13.79
C ALA A 447 -25.15 3.27 -13.82
N SER A 448 -24.77 2.10 -14.31
CA SER A 448 -23.35 1.71 -14.46
C SER A 448 -22.60 2.61 -15.45
N VAL A 449 -23.29 3.11 -16.45
CA VAL A 449 -22.77 4.01 -17.49
C VAL A 449 -23.80 5.08 -17.76
N VAL A 450 -23.36 6.31 -17.97
CA VAL A 450 -24.20 7.47 -18.32
C VAL A 450 -23.59 8.19 -19.51
N ASP A 451 -24.46 8.62 -20.43
CA ASP A 451 -24.12 9.45 -21.57
C ASP A 451 -24.33 10.92 -21.23
N GLN A 452 -23.32 11.75 -21.48
CA GLN A 452 -23.42 13.19 -21.23
C GLN A 452 -23.51 14.02 -22.52
N ALA A 453 -23.49 13.37 -23.68
CA ALA A 453 -23.68 14.03 -24.95
C ALA A 453 -25.10 14.60 -25.06
N THR A 454 -25.21 15.78 -25.63
CA THR A 454 -26.50 16.37 -25.99
C THR A 454 -26.96 15.81 -27.34
N THR A 455 -28.16 15.28 -27.36
CA THR A 455 -28.74 14.69 -28.56
C THR A 455 -29.65 15.72 -29.28
N VAL A 456 -29.44 15.85 -30.60
CA VAL A 456 -30.30 16.65 -31.47
C VAL A 456 -30.96 15.74 -32.50
N VAL A 457 -32.29 15.62 -32.46
CA VAL A 457 -33.05 14.87 -33.44
C VAL A 457 -33.29 15.76 -34.69
N LEU A 458 -33.05 15.19 -35.87
CA LEU A 458 -33.01 15.88 -37.14
C LEU A 458 -34.20 15.44 -38.01
N LYS A 459 -34.86 16.40 -38.69
CA LYS A 459 -35.91 16.11 -39.67
C LYS A 459 -35.39 15.97 -41.11
N SER A 460 -34.22 16.52 -41.39
CA SER A 460 -33.58 16.41 -42.70
C SER A 460 -32.09 16.63 -42.61
N TRP A 461 -31.31 16.10 -43.56
CA TRP A 461 -29.90 16.32 -43.71
C TRP A 461 -29.51 16.35 -45.20
N ASN A 462 -28.36 16.93 -45.52
CA ASN A 462 -27.97 17.20 -46.90
C ASN A 462 -27.30 15.98 -47.63
N GLY A 463 -27.25 14.81 -46.99
CA GLY A 463 -26.65 13.61 -47.53
C GLY A 463 -25.16 13.45 -47.19
N THR A 464 -24.55 14.45 -46.59
CA THR A 464 -23.12 14.39 -46.13
C THR A 464 -23.10 14.02 -44.66
N THR A 465 -22.29 13.01 -44.32
CA THR A 465 -22.16 12.50 -42.92
C THR A 465 -21.28 13.45 -42.11
N TYR A 466 -21.71 13.75 -40.89
CA TYR A 466 -20.87 14.44 -39.90
C TYR A 466 -19.70 13.55 -39.48
N VAL A 467 -18.58 14.19 -39.20
CA VAL A 467 -17.35 13.52 -38.75
C VAL A 467 -17.17 13.77 -37.25
N ALA A 468 -16.70 12.76 -36.52
CA ALA A 468 -16.37 12.91 -35.10
C ALA A 468 -15.41 14.08 -34.86
N ASP A 469 -15.62 14.78 -33.74
CA ASP A 469 -14.83 15.94 -33.26
C ASP A 469 -14.96 17.21 -34.12
N GLU A 470 -15.67 17.20 -35.24
CA GLU A 470 -15.86 18.43 -36.02
C GLU A 470 -16.73 19.47 -35.30
N LEU A 471 -16.46 20.72 -35.56
CA LEU A 471 -17.22 21.83 -35.02
C LEU A 471 -18.48 22.07 -35.86
N VAL A 472 -19.62 22.13 -35.19
CA VAL A 472 -20.92 22.51 -35.80
C VAL A 472 -21.46 23.81 -35.20
N THR A 473 -22.24 24.53 -35.97
CA THR A 473 -22.85 25.79 -35.58
C THR A 473 -24.34 25.79 -35.95
N GLY A 474 -25.20 26.20 -35.00
CA GLY A 474 -26.61 26.44 -35.22
C GLY A 474 -26.84 27.80 -35.92
N ALA A 475 -27.53 27.78 -37.02
CA ALA A 475 -27.74 28.97 -37.86
C ALA A 475 -28.59 30.06 -37.19
N THR A 476 -29.52 29.69 -36.29
CA THR A 476 -30.39 30.62 -35.57
C THR A 476 -29.87 30.95 -34.20
N SER A 477 -29.47 29.94 -33.45
CA SER A 477 -28.97 30.10 -32.07
C SER A 477 -27.57 30.69 -32.01
N GLY A 478 -26.74 30.45 -33.04
CA GLY A 478 -25.31 30.73 -33.00
C GLY A 478 -24.54 29.79 -32.03
N CYS A 479 -25.24 28.83 -31.45
CA CYS A 479 -24.66 27.84 -30.57
C CYS A 479 -23.64 26.97 -31.33
N THR A 480 -22.54 26.65 -30.71
CA THR A 480 -21.55 25.73 -31.29
C THR A 480 -21.45 24.48 -30.46
N GLY A 481 -21.03 23.37 -31.07
CA GLY A 481 -20.78 22.09 -30.41
C GLY A 481 -19.81 21.24 -31.21
N ARG A 482 -19.29 20.19 -30.58
CA ARG A 482 -18.46 19.20 -31.23
C ARG A 482 -19.24 17.91 -31.43
N VAL A 483 -19.08 17.32 -32.63
CA VAL A 483 -19.76 16.07 -32.99
C VAL A 483 -19.18 14.92 -32.19
N VAL A 484 -20.01 14.23 -31.46
CA VAL A 484 -19.70 12.96 -30.82
C VAL A 484 -19.93 11.84 -31.82
N ASP A 485 -21.15 11.73 -32.34
CA ASP A 485 -21.49 10.83 -33.43
C ASP A 485 -22.72 11.30 -34.22
N PHE A 486 -22.96 10.64 -35.35
CA PHE A 486 -24.13 10.86 -36.19
C PHE A 486 -24.82 9.52 -36.46
N VAL A 487 -25.91 9.27 -35.75
CA VAL A 487 -26.57 7.97 -35.70
C VAL A 487 -27.76 7.93 -36.66
N SER A 488 -27.85 6.90 -37.48
CA SER A 488 -29.02 6.59 -38.33
C SER A 488 -29.49 7.74 -39.20
N ASN A 489 -28.62 8.69 -39.56
CA ASN A 489 -28.86 9.85 -40.39
C ASN A 489 -29.95 10.82 -39.87
N ASN A 490 -30.36 10.67 -38.63
CA ASN A 490 -31.42 11.52 -38.04
C ASN A 490 -31.12 11.95 -36.59
N THR A 491 -30.01 11.55 -36.04
CA THR A 491 -29.64 11.87 -34.66
C THR A 491 -28.19 12.33 -34.60
N LEU A 492 -28.00 13.57 -34.18
CA LEU A 492 -26.68 14.16 -33.96
C LEU A 492 -26.42 14.27 -32.48
N ARG A 493 -25.31 13.66 -32.01
CA ARG A 493 -24.87 13.77 -30.61
C ARG A 493 -23.70 14.73 -30.53
N LEU A 494 -23.77 15.66 -29.58
CA LEU A 494 -22.84 16.79 -29.45
C LEU A 494 -22.30 16.92 -28.01
N THR A 495 -21.06 17.33 -27.91
CA THR A 495 -20.40 17.73 -26.65
C THR A 495 -19.76 19.10 -26.81
N ASP A 496 -19.11 19.62 -25.76
CA ASP A 496 -18.44 20.93 -25.73
C ASP A 496 -19.35 22.05 -26.28
N ILE A 497 -20.61 22.05 -25.81
CA ILE A 497 -21.61 23.03 -26.30
C ILE A 497 -21.29 24.38 -25.68
N ILE A 498 -21.09 25.35 -26.56
CA ILE A 498 -20.86 26.74 -26.19
C ILE A 498 -22.07 27.55 -26.62
N PRO A 499 -22.91 28.04 -25.66
CA PRO A 499 -24.02 28.90 -25.96
C PRO A 499 -23.57 30.22 -26.58
N SER A 500 -24.37 30.75 -27.52
CA SER A 500 -24.19 32.09 -28.05
C SER A 500 -24.97 33.12 -27.24
N GLY A 501 -24.34 34.22 -26.89
CA GLY A 501 -25.02 35.35 -26.22
C GLY A 501 -26.16 35.99 -27.01
N ASN A 502 -26.32 35.65 -28.28
CA ASN A 502 -27.38 36.17 -29.16
C ASN A 502 -28.64 35.28 -29.23
N SER A 503 -28.61 34.11 -28.60
CA SER A 503 -29.77 33.23 -28.63
C SER A 503 -30.88 33.70 -27.67
N THR A 504 -32.06 33.98 -28.20
CA THR A 504 -33.26 34.26 -27.42
C THR A 504 -34.11 33.01 -27.17
N SER A 505 -33.71 31.89 -27.71
CA SER A 505 -34.40 30.60 -27.55
C SER A 505 -34.02 29.97 -26.24
N ALA A 506 -35.02 29.50 -25.49
CA ALA A 506 -34.79 28.62 -24.36
C ALA A 506 -34.28 27.27 -24.91
N GLY A 507 -33.07 26.92 -24.59
CA GLY A 507 -32.48 25.61 -24.88
C GLY A 507 -32.98 24.55 -23.91
N TYR A 508 -32.24 23.44 -23.89
CA TYR A 508 -32.48 22.36 -22.97
C TYR A 508 -32.59 22.84 -21.50
N ASN A 509 -33.59 22.36 -20.78
CA ASN A 509 -33.93 22.80 -19.40
C ASN A 509 -34.18 24.29 -19.20
N GLY A 510 -34.64 25.01 -20.24
CA GLY A 510 -34.93 26.44 -20.14
C GLY A 510 -33.67 27.33 -20.07
N VAL A 511 -32.49 26.79 -20.33
CA VAL A 511 -31.26 27.56 -20.38
C VAL A 511 -31.11 28.21 -21.75
N TYR A 512 -30.94 29.52 -21.78
CA TYR A 512 -30.74 30.27 -23.03
C TYR A 512 -29.40 29.90 -23.68
N GLY A 513 -29.41 29.88 -25.02
CA GLY A 513 -28.19 29.78 -25.79
C GLY A 513 -27.84 28.39 -26.33
N TYR A 514 -28.72 27.40 -26.14
CA TYR A 514 -28.58 26.09 -26.77
C TYR A 514 -29.16 26.03 -28.18
N PHE A 515 -28.92 24.93 -28.90
CA PHE A 515 -29.52 24.69 -30.21
C PHE A 515 -31.02 24.80 -30.17
N SER A 516 -31.61 25.39 -31.22
CA SER A 516 -33.04 25.66 -31.31
C SER A 516 -33.76 24.63 -32.17
N ASN A 517 -35.05 24.46 -31.91
CA ASN A 517 -35.93 23.68 -32.81
C ASN A 517 -35.93 24.30 -34.21
N SER A 518 -36.08 23.47 -35.24
CA SER A 518 -36.15 23.86 -36.64
C SER A 518 -34.93 24.59 -37.23
N GLU A 519 -33.84 24.74 -36.48
CA GLU A 519 -32.66 25.41 -37.01
C GLU A 519 -31.79 24.47 -37.87
N VAL A 520 -31.01 25.06 -38.75
CA VAL A 520 -29.98 24.36 -39.51
C VAL A 520 -28.72 24.29 -38.65
N ILE A 521 -28.19 23.09 -38.46
CA ILE A 521 -26.93 22.82 -37.82
C ILE A 521 -25.93 22.42 -38.89
N ALA A 522 -24.88 23.19 -39.08
CA ALA A 522 -23.94 23.00 -40.15
C ALA A 522 -22.51 22.78 -39.60
N ALA A 523 -21.79 21.83 -40.18
CA ALA A 523 -20.36 21.70 -39.98
C ALA A 523 -19.62 22.88 -40.63
N ASN A 524 -18.62 23.41 -39.95
CA ASN A 524 -17.83 24.54 -40.48
C ASN A 524 -17.04 24.08 -41.73
N THR A 525 -17.28 24.80 -42.85
CA THR A 525 -16.61 24.50 -44.13
C THR A 525 -15.23 25.16 -44.28
N GLY A 526 -14.72 25.79 -43.25
CA GLY A 526 -13.51 26.64 -43.32
C GLY A 526 -12.26 25.98 -42.74
N GLY A 527 -11.32 25.64 -43.57
CA GLY A 527 -9.86 25.60 -43.27
C GLY A 527 -9.29 24.43 -42.48
N ASN A 528 -10.08 23.69 -41.72
CA ASN A 528 -9.61 22.55 -40.88
C ASN A 528 -10.48 21.30 -41.06
N GLY A 529 -10.84 20.95 -42.28
CA GLY A 529 -11.35 19.61 -42.58
C GLY A 529 -12.84 19.36 -42.19
N GLY A 530 -13.66 20.39 -42.14
CA GLY A 530 -15.09 20.21 -41.93
C GLY A 530 -15.73 19.42 -43.09
N SER A 531 -16.63 18.50 -42.77
CA SER A 531 -17.28 17.59 -43.75
C SER A 531 -18.19 18.31 -44.74
N GLY A 532 -18.64 19.54 -44.42
CA GLY A 532 -19.71 20.23 -45.17
C GLY A 532 -21.08 19.64 -44.90
N ALA A 533 -21.23 18.81 -43.86
CA ALA A 533 -22.52 18.27 -43.45
C ALA A 533 -23.43 19.37 -42.94
N SER A 534 -24.71 19.25 -43.23
CA SER A 534 -25.74 20.19 -42.79
C SER A 534 -27.07 19.46 -42.60
N ALA A 535 -27.73 19.73 -41.50
CA ALA A 535 -28.99 19.10 -41.14
C ALA A 535 -29.94 20.11 -40.48
N THR A 536 -31.23 19.86 -40.56
CA THR A 536 -32.25 20.68 -39.89
C THR A 536 -32.80 19.95 -38.67
N ALA A 537 -32.76 20.58 -37.51
CA ALA A 537 -33.34 20.07 -36.28
C ALA A 537 -34.86 19.93 -36.39
N ASN A 538 -35.44 19.01 -35.63
CA ASN A 538 -36.90 18.81 -35.56
C ASN A 538 -37.64 20.06 -35.08
N ASP A 539 -38.93 20.13 -35.39
CA ASP A 539 -39.76 21.30 -35.10
C ASP A 539 -40.14 21.43 -33.62
N ALA A 540 -40.13 20.31 -32.88
CA ALA A 540 -40.37 20.32 -31.44
C ALA A 540 -39.59 19.17 -30.76
N GLY A 541 -39.11 19.40 -29.56
CA GLY A 541 -38.40 18.39 -28.77
C GLY A 541 -37.13 17.88 -29.44
N SER A 542 -36.49 18.74 -30.25
CA SER A 542 -35.31 18.32 -31.03
C SER A 542 -34.05 18.14 -30.19
N VAL A 543 -33.95 18.82 -29.06
CA VAL A 543 -32.74 18.82 -28.24
C VAL A 543 -33.01 18.13 -26.91
N THR A 544 -32.23 17.13 -26.58
CA THR A 544 -32.24 16.44 -25.30
C THR A 544 -30.84 16.48 -24.73
N GLY A 545 -30.69 16.88 -23.47
CA GLY A 545 -29.37 16.86 -22.79
C GLY A 545 -28.92 15.47 -22.43
N GLY A 546 -27.73 15.39 -21.93
CA GLY A 546 -27.18 14.14 -21.37
C GLY A 546 -27.98 13.63 -20.16
N ASP A 547 -27.66 12.44 -19.73
CA ASP A 547 -28.33 11.76 -18.62
C ASP A 547 -28.20 12.51 -17.29
N LEU A 548 -27.05 13.14 -17.06
CA LEU A 548 -26.77 13.86 -15.82
C LEU A 548 -27.13 15.34 -15.92
N THR A 549 -27.69 15.85 -14.84
CA THR A 549 -27.85 17.29 -14.67
C THR A 549 -26.49 17.92 -14.47
N ARG A 550 -26.14 18.87 -15.36
CA ARG A 550 -24.88 19.59 -15.26
C ARG A 550 -24.75 20.28 -13.89
N PHE A 551 -23.58 20.27 -13.32
CA PHE A 551 -23.24 20.90 -12.03
C PHE A 551 -23.93 20.28 -10.82
N SER A 552 -24.47 19.07 -10.94
CA SER A 552 -25.21 18.42 -9.85
C SER A 552 -24.34 17.60 -8.89
N GLY A 553 -23.12 17.32 -9.22
CA GLY A 553 -22.17 16.57 -8.39
C GLY A 553 -20.85 17.31 -8.24
N ASP A 554 -20.01 16.84 -7.34
CA ASP A 554 -18.72 17.41 -7.04
C ASP A 554 -17.63 16.71 -7.87
N VAL A 555 -16.87 17.49 -8.63
CA VAL A 555 -15.69 16.99 -9.36
C VAL A 555 -14.51 16.93 -8.37
N LEU A 556 -14.09 15.72 -8.01
CA LEU A 556 -13.07 15.48 -6.98
C LEU A 556 -11.66 15.40 -7.55
N TYR A 557 -11.51 14.98 -8.79
CA TYR A 557 -10.21 14.78 -9.43
C TYR A 557 -10.32 15.05 -10.94
N VAL A 558 -9.31 15.69 -11.48
CA VAL A 558 -9.18 15.95 -12.93
C VAL A 558 -7.75 15.73 -13.36
N GLU A 559 -7.57 15.05 -14.47
CA GLU A 559 -6.29 14.86 -15.14
C GLU A 559 -6.41 15.23 -16.61
N ASN A 560 -5.54 16.11 -17.09
CA ASN A 560 -5.39 16.44 -18.49
C ASN A 560 -4.37 15.49 -19.13
N ARG A 561 -4.69 14.97 -20.32
CA ARG A 561 -3.90 13.97 -21.04
C ARG A 561 -3.64 14.40 -22.47
N SER A 562 -2.63 13.79 -23.08
CA SER A 562 -2.51 13.72 -24.53
C SER A 562 -3.74 13.01 -25.12
N PRO A 563 -4.14 13.29 -26.37
CA PRO A 563 -5.33 12.72 -26.96
C PRO A 563 -5.29 11.20 -26.96
N VAL A 564 -6.40 10.59 -26.59
CA VAL A 564 -6.65 9.16 -26.69
C VAL A 564 -7.85 8.97 -27.60
N THR A 565 -7.66 8.30 -28.74
CA THR A 565 -8.74 7.95 -29.67
C THR A 565 -9.20 6.53 -29.40
N ARG A 566 -10.49 6.34 -29.20
CA ARG A 566 -11.10 5.03 -28.94
C ARG A 566 -11.49 4.35 -30.24
N ALA A 567 -11.01 3.13 -30.46
CA ALA A 567 -11.45 2.31 -31.60
C ALA A 567 -12.66 1.44 -31.23
N SER A 568 -13.44 1.03 -32.23
CA SER A 568 -14.69 0.27 -32.06
C SER A 568 -14.50 -1.17 -31.53
N ASP A 569 -13.28 -1.66 -31.48
CA ASP A 569 -12.88 -3.00 -31.02
C ASP A 569 -11.89 -2.95 -29.82
N GLN A 570 -11.69 -1.77 -29.26
CA GLN A 570 -10.71 -1.53 -28.21
C GLN A 570 -11.32 -1.68 -26.82
N ILE A 571 -10.53 -2.26 -25.92
CA ILE A 571 -10.78 -2.27 -24.47
C ILE A 571 -9.73 -1.37 -23.83
N GLU A 572 -10.15 -0.51 -22.93
CA GLU A 572 -9.28 0.43 -22.23
C GLU A 572 -9.42 0.29 -20.73
N ASP A 573 -8.29 0.21 -20.03
CA ASP A 573 -8.23 0.31 -18.59
C ASP A 573 -7.71 1.71 -18.21
N ILE A 574 -8.60 2.55 -17.70
CA ILE A 574 -8.23 3.88 -17.19
C ILE A 574 -7.94 3.75 -15.72
N LYS A 575 -6.67 3.96 -15.36
CA LYS A 575 -6.18 3.89 -13.98
C LYS A 575 -5.81 5.29 -13.51
N LEU A 576 -6.48 5.78 -12.46
CA LEU A 576 -6.16 7.05 -11.83
C LEU A 576 -5.50 6.79 -10.49
N VAL A 577 -4.34 7.40 -10.23
CA VAL A 577 -3.65 7.32 -8.95
C VAL A 577 -3.73 8.68 -8.27
N ILE A 578 -4.34 8.70 -7.09
CA ILE A 578 -4.57 9.89 -6.29
C ILE A 578 -3.68 9.81 -5.05
N GLU A 579 -2.93 10.88 -4.79
CA GLU A 579 -2.10 11.02 -3.59
C GLU A 579 -2.84 11.86 -2.54
N PHE A 580 -2.86 11.40 -1.29
CA PHE A 580 -3.51 12.05 -0.15
C PHE A 580 -2.51 12.72 0.80
#